data_59baab79135de03c69d46e6d157be0da
#
_entry.id   59baab79135de03c69d46e6d157be0da
#
_cell.length_a   1.000
_cell.length_b   1.000
_cell.length_c   1.000
_cell.angle_alpha   90.00
_cell.angle_beta   90.00
_cell.angle_gamma   90.00
#
_symmetry.space_group_name_H-M   'P 1'
#
loop_
_entity.id
_entity.type
_entity.pdbx_description
1 polymer ?
#
loop_
_entity_poly.entity_id
_entity_poly.type
_entity_poly.pdbx_seq_one_letter_code
_entity_poly.pdbx_strand_id
1 'polypeptide(L)'
;MTGADKYKPQTIKDLVGQQGEKSCVQKLIVWLRDWYKHHGHADEKVKAKPSFGFNRNENPAMFKAALLSGPPGIGKTTAAQLVCQHLNFEYIEKNASDQRSKKSMTNLSSDTYSIAHFTEKSMSKHVLIMDEVDGVAGNEDRGGVQELISLIKRSRIPVICICNDRQHKKIRSLANYCYDLRFYRPNIVQIRTAMLAILERENVRHMKQEVIDEIIQTCNQDIRQTIHSLNLWTIQGSQTNSSAAKMIEKNVNSNPFELCRLSFSDELRSKSLTEKSDIFFYDYQLMPLLIQENYLQCQPHLSSSGEKRKMTDLEHLQLLSKAADQISLGDICSQMIFSRNESWSLLPYQVRSM
;
A
#
# COMPACT_ATOMS: atom_id res chain seq x y z
N MET A 1 18.40 10.63 -1.91
CA MET A 1 17.70 9.49 -2.59
C MET A 1 17.35 8.47 -1.52
N THR A 2 16.09 8.04 -1.46
CA THR A 2 15.69 6.97 -0.55
C THR A 2 16.35 5.65 -0.98
N GLY A 3 16.64 4.74 -0.05
CA GLY A 3 17.31 3.47 -0.38
C GLY A 3 16.56 2.66 -1.45
N ALA A 4 15.22 2.75 -1.48
CA ALA A 4 14.40 2.09 -2.49
C ALA A 4 14.60 2.63 -3.91
N ASP A 5 14.87 3.93 -4.07
CA ASP A 5 15.11 4.55 -5.38
C ASP A 5 16.47 4.16 -5.95
N LYS A 6 17.49 4.00 -5.09
CA LYS A 6 18.83 3.57 -5.46
C LYS A 6 18.84 2.17 -6.09
N TYR A 7 17.97 1.29 -5.61
CA TYR A 7 17.88 -0.11 -6.04
C TYR A 7 16.65 -0.42 -6.89
N LYS A 8 16.07 0.61 -7.51
CA LYS A 8 14.96 0.42 -8.45
C LYS A 8 15.44 -0.50 -9.60
N PRO A 9 14.69 -1.59 -9.91
CA PRO A 9 15.01 -2.47 -11.04
C PRO A 9 15.18 -1.68 -12.34
N GLN A 10 16.20 -2.00 -13.11
CA GLN A 10 16.48 -1.34 -14.41
C GLN A 10 16.15 -2.26 -15.59
N THR A 11 16.08 -3.56 -15.34
CA THR A 11 15.74 -4.54 -16.38
C THR A 11 14.61 -5.43 -15.91
N ILE A 12 13.92 -6.07 -16.85
CA ILE A 12 12.84 -7.03 -16.55
C ILE A 12 13.36 -8.21 -15.71
N LYS A 13 14.64 -8.57 -15.87
CA LYS A 13 15.29 -9.65 -15.13
C LYS A 13 15.48 -9.32 -13.65
N ASP A 14 15.58 -8.05 -13.30
CA ASP A 14 15.76 -7.59 -11.92
C ASP A 14 14.44 -7.59 -11.12
N LEU A 15 13.30 -7.79 -11.80
CA LEU A 15 12.00 -7.86 -11.13
C LEU A 15 11.88 -9.15 -10.31
N VAL A 16 11.74 -9.00 -9.01
CA VAL A 16 11.62 -10.14 -8.07
C VAL A 16 10.26 -10.82 -8.25
N GLY A 17 10.27 -12.15 -8.35
CA GLY A 17 9.04 -12.95 -8.43
C GLY A 17 8.31 -12.92 -9.79
N GLN A 18 8.83 -12.20 -10.78
CA GLN A 18 8.22 -12.11 -12.12
C GLN A 18 9.05 -12.83 -13.21
N GLN A 19 9.87 -13.77 -12.80
CA GLN A 19 10.69 -14.57 -13.69
C GLN A 19 9.89 -15.78 -14.19
N GLY A 20 9.93 -16.03 -15.50
CA GLY A 20 9.27 -17.17 -16.14
C GLY A 20 8.26 -16.77 -17.22
N GLU A 21 8.03 -17.69 -18.16
CA GLU A 21 7.16 -17.49 -19.35
C GLU A 21 5.69 -17.23 -18.99
N LYS A 22 5.22 -17.74 -17.86
CA LYS A 22 3.83 -17.58 -17.38
C LYS A 22 3.64 -16.37 -16.47
N SER A 23 4.69 -15.56 -16.23
CA SER A 23 4.62 -14.39 -15.35
C SER A 23 3.66 -13.32 -15.89
N CYS A 24 3.14 -12.50 -14.97
CA CYS A 24 2.28 -11.37 -15.36
C CYS A 24 3.02 -10.38 -16.26
N VAL A 25 4.32 -10.21 -16.04
CA VAL A 25 5.17 -9.34 -16.87
C VAL A 25 5.28 -9.87 -18.29
N GLN A 26 5.50 -11.17 -18.48
CA GLN A 26 5.57 -11.76 -19.81
C GLN A 26 4.24 -11.67 -20.56
N LYS A 27 3.13 -11.90 -19.87
CA LYS A 27 1.78 -11.71 -20.41
C LYS A 27 1.54 -10.26 -20.83
N LEU A 28 2.00 -9.30 -20.03
CA LEU A 28 1.90 -7.87 -20.33
C LEU A 28 2.74 -7.51 -21.57
N ILE A 29 3.94 -8.05 -21.70
CA ILE A 29 4.81 -7.85 -22.88
C ILE A 29 4.12 -8.34 -24.16
N VAL A 30 3.57 -9.54 -24.14
CA VAL A 30 2.88 -10.12 -25.31
C VAL A 30 1.67 -9.28 -25.68
N TRP A 31 0.84 -8.91 -24.68
CA TRP A 31 -0.34 -8.08 -24.89
C TRP A 31 0.01 -6.71 -25.49
N LEU A 32 1.01 -6.03 -24.94
CA LEU A 32 1.38 -4.68 -25.36
C LEU A 32 2.05 -4.67 -26.74
N ARG A 33 2.91 -5.68 -27.02
CA ARG A 33 3.58 -5.84 -28.33
C ARG A 33 2.58 -5.99 -29.46
N ASP A 34 1.52 -6.78 -29.22
CA ASP A 34 0.53 -7.11 -30.26
C ASP A 34 -0.67 -6.15 -30.28
N TRP A 35 -0.75 -5.23 -29.31
CA TRP A 35 -1.88 -4.32 -29.14
C TRP A 35 -2.17 -3.47 -30.40
N TYR A 36 -1.15 -2.86 -30.99
CA TYR A 36 -1.30 -2.00 -32.17
C TYR A 36 -1.68 -2.78 -33.42
N LYS A 37 -1.40 -4.08 -33.48
CA LYS A 37 -1.85 -4.93 -34.58
C LYS A 37 -3.37 -5.16 -34.54
N HIS A 38 -3.94 -5.18 -33.34
CA HIS A 38 -5.37 -5.47 -33.15
C HIS A 38 -6.24 -4.20 -33.04
N HIS A 39 -5.66 -3.09 -32.63
CA HIS A 39 -6.41 -1.85 -32.34
C HIS A 39 -5.90 -0.62 -33.08
N GLY A 40 -4.80 -0.72 -33.87
CA GLY A 40 -4.12 0.41 -34.49
C GLY A 40 -4.69 0.86 -35.83
N HIS A 41 -5.54 0.09 -36.50
CA HIS A 41 -6.15 0.46 -37.79
C HIS A 41 -7.59 0.92 -37.60
N ALA A 42 -7.86 2.19 -38.01
CA ALA A 42 -9.16 2.84 -37.81
C ALA A 42 -10.29 2.29 -38.66
N ASP A 43 -10.01 1.47 -39.71
CA ASP A 43 -10.95 1.15 -40.78
C ASP A 43 -11.37 -0.31 -40.98
N GLU A 44 -10.85 -1.24 -40.19
CA GLU A 44 -11.35 -2.61 -40.28
C GLU A 44 -12.20 -2.96 -39.06
N LYS A 45 -13.50 -2.96 -39.27
CA LYS A 45 -14.52 -3.51 -38.38
C LYS A 45 -14.26 -5.02 -38.17
N VAL A 46 -13.33 -5.39 -37.36
CA VAL A 46 -13.31 -6.74 -36.79
C VAL A 46 -14.49 -6.82 -35.82
N LYS A 47 -15.66 -7.17 -36.37
CA LYS A 47 -16.83 -7.61 -35.61
C LYS A 47 -16.54 -8.94 -34.93
N ALA A 48 -15.69 -8.96 -33.91
CA ALA A 48 -15.69 -10.03 -32.94
C ALA A 48 -16.96 -9.85 -32.08
N LYS A 49 -18.01 -10.59 -32.42
CA LYS A 49 -19.21 -10.70 -31.58
C LYS A 49 -18.75 -11.17 -30.19
N PRO A 50 -19.22 -10.51 -29.12
CA PRO A 50 -18.97 -11.00 -27.77
C PRO A 50 -19.68 -12.36 -27.66
N SER A 51 -18.93 -13.46 -27.71
CA SER A 51 -19.47 -14.76 -27.35
C SER A 51 -19.74 -14.71 -25.83
N PHE A 52 -20.99 -14.82 -25.48
CA PHE A 52 -21.45 -15.06 -24.11
C PHE A 52 -21.01 -16.47 -23.71
N GLY A 53 -19.79 -16.60 -23.17
CA GLY A 53 -19.23 -17.89 -22.76
C GLY A 53 -18.16 -17.66 -21.69
N PHE A 54 -18.10 -18.55 -20.77
CA PHE A 54 -17.48 -18.58 -19.44
C PHE A 54 -15.96 -18.32 -19.32
N ASN A 55 -15.21 -17.99 -20.39
CA ASN A 55 -13.75 -17.76 -20.36
C ASN A 55 -13.35 -16.44 -21.03
N ARG A 56 -13.73 -15.30 -20.43
CA ARG A 56 -13.33 -13.96 -20.91
C ARG A 56 -11.81 -13.68 -20.87
N ASN A 57 -11.03 -14.46 -20.13
CA ASN A 57 -9.58 -14.25 -19.96
C ASN A 57 -8.72 -14.92 -21.04
N GLU A 58 -9.29 -15.61 -22.02
CA GLU A 58 -8.52 -16.43 -22.97
C GLU A 58 -7.99 -15.64 -24.18
N ASN A 59 -8.52 -14.46 -24.47
CA ASN A 59 -8.05 -13.72 -25.63
C ASN A 59 -7.63 -12.27 -25.27
N PRO A 60 -6.33 -12.07 -24.94
CA PRO A 60 -5.81 -10.76 -24.55
C PRO A 60 -5.99 -9.69 -25.63
N ALA A 61 -6.09 -10.09 -26.88
CA ALA A 61 -6.26 -9.19 -28.04
C ALA A 61 -7.58 -8.40 -28.06
N MET A 62 -8.57 -8.82 -27.28
CA MET A 62 -9.88 -8.13 -27.23
C MET A 62 -9.87 -6.90 -26.30
N PHE A 63 -8.90 -6.76 -25.42
CA PHE A 63 -8.86 -5.73 -24.40
C PHE A 63 -7.98 -4.56 -24.83
N LYS A 64 -8.55 -3.34 -24.77
CA LYS A 64 -7.82 -2.10 -25.01
C LYS A 64 -6.99 -1.64 -23.80
N ALA A 65 -7.30 -2.17 -22.61
CA ALA A 65 -6.58 -1.87 -21.38
C ALA A 65 -6.12 -3.14 -20.66
N ALA A 66 -5.05 -3.04 -19.88
CA ALA A 66 -4.61 -4.05 -18.92
C ALA A 66 -4.79 -3.55 -17.50
N LEU A 67 -5.20 -4.42 -16.58
CA LEU A 67 -5.32 -4.12 -15.15
C LEU A 67 -4.29 -4.94 -14.37
N LEU A 68 -3.31 -4.25 -13.78
CA LEU A 68 -2.31 -4.84 -12.88
C LEU A 68 -2.82 -4.69 -11.45
N SER A 69 -3.23 -5.80 -10.85
CA SER A 69 -3.78 -5.82 -9.50
C SER A 69 -2.90 -6.63 -8.55
N GLY A 70 -2.80 -6.23 -7.29
CA GLY A 70 -2.04 -6.97 -6.27
C GLY A 70 -1.54 -6.10 -5.14
N PRO A 71 -0.96 -6.69 -4.07
CA PRO A 71 -0.52 -5.95 -2.89
C PRO A 71 0.49 -4.84 -3.21
N PRO A 72 0.63 -3.83 -2.33
CA PRO A 72 1.61 -2.77 -2.51
C PRO A 72 3.06 -3.33 -2.45
N GLY A 73 4.02 -2.56 -2.96
CA GLY A 73 5.45 -2.83 -2.86
C GLY A 73 6.01 -4.04 -3.62
N ILE A 74 5.21 -4.71 -4.48
CA ILE A 74 5.64 -5.87 -5.29
C ILE A 74 6.12 -5.51 -6.69
N GLY A 75 6.24 -4.22 -7.02
CA GLY A 75 6.83 -3.74 -8.27
C GLY A 75 5.88 -3.61 -9.45
N LYS A 76 4.55 -3.47 -9.26
CA LYS A 76 3.56 -3.31 -10.35
C LYS A 76 3.87 -2.14 -11.29
N THR A 77 4.04 -0.95 -10.74
CA THR A 77 4.33 0.29 -11.49
C THR A 77 5.68 0.18 -12.20
N THR A 78 6.70 -0.31 -11.50
CA THR A 78 8.02 -0.55 -12.07
C THR A 78 7.97 -1.56 -13.23
N ALA A 79 7.18 -2.63 -13.08
CA ALA A 79 6.99 -3.61 -14.15
C ALA A 79 6.35 -2.99 -15.40
N ALA A 80 5.31 -2.16 -15.24
CA ALA A 80 4.67 -1.45 -16.34
C ALA A 80 5.66 -0.54 -17.07
N GLN A 81 6.44 0.26 -16.33
CA GLN A 81 7.46 1.15 -16.88
C GLN A 81 8.54 0.37 -17.66
N LEU A 82 9.08 -0.71 -17.05
CA LEU A 82 10.12 -1.53 -17.68
C LEU A 82 9.64 -2.26 -18.94
N VAL A 83 8.39 -2.71 -18.97
CA VAL A 83 7.80 -3.32 -20.16
C VAL A 83 7.66 -2.31 -21.29
N CYS A 84 7.23 -1.07 -21.00
CA CYS A 84 7.19 -0.01 -21.99
C CYS A 84 8.57 0.30 -22.54
N GLN A 85 9.58 0.45 -21.69
CA GLN A 85 10.97 0.68 -22.07
C GLN A 85 11.55 -0.46 -22.91
N HIS A 86 11.29 -1.71 -22.51
CA HIS A 86 11.75 -2.90 -23.22
C HIS A 86 11.21 -2.99 -24.66
N LEU A 87 9.98 -2.55 -24.85
CA LEU A 87 9.34 -2.53 -26.17
C LEU A 87 9.56 -1.22 -26.94
N ASN A 88 10.37 -0.30 -26.41
CA ASN A 88 10.61 1.05 -26.95
C ASN A 88 9.32 1.84 -27.15
N PHE A 89 8.40 1.76 -26.18
CA PHE A 89 7.19 2.56 -26.14
C PHE A 89 7.38 3.76 -25.24
N GLU A 90 6.94 4.91 -25.67
CA GLU A 90 6.86 6.10 -24.82
C GLU A 90 5.63 5.97 -23.91
N TYR A 91 5.80 6.25 -22.63
CA TYR A 91 4.69 6.17 -21.68
C TYR A 91 4.47 7.48 -20.95
N ILE A 92 3.20 7.74 -20.67
CA ILE A 92 2.78 8.84 -19.81
C ILE A 92 2.18 8.21 -18.57
N GLU A 93 2.76 8.54 -17.42
CA GLU A 93 2.29 8.08 -16.14
C GLU A 93 1.45 9.17 -15.46
N LYS A 94 0.26 8.80 -15.03
CA LYS A 94 -0.63 9.67 -14.25
C LYS A 94 -1.13 8.93 -13.03
N ASN A 95 -1.08 9.60 -11.88
CA ASN A 95 -1.71 9.10 -10.67
C ASN A 95 -3.20 9.45 -10.69
N ALA A 96 -4.05 8.43 -10.62
CA ALA A 96 -5.48 8.61 -10.66
C ALA A 96 -6.03 9.32 -9.41
N SER A 97 -5.33 9.23 -8.27
CA SER A 97 -5.70 9.94 -7.04
C SER A 97 -5.56 11.46 -7.15
N ASP A 98 -4.61 11.96 -7.95
CA ASP A 98 -4.40 13.39 -8.16
C ASP A 98 -5.47 14.01 -9.07
N GLN A 99 -6.24 13.18 -9.77
CA GLN A 99 -7.19 13.59 -10.79
C GLN A 99 -8.65 13.37 -10.35
N ARG A 100 -8.97 13.74 -9.11
CA ARG A 100 -10.29 13.50 -8.49
C ARG A 100 -11.46 14.22 -9.17
N SER A 101 -11.23 15.25 -9.99
CA SER A 101 -12.30 16.00 -10.60
C SER A 101 -12.64 15.48 -12.01
N LYS A 102 -13.94 15.43 -12.36
CA LYS A 102 -14.43 15.10 -13.71
C LYS A 102 -13.74 15.92 -14.82
N LYS A 103 -13.42 17.19 -14.55
CA LYS A 103 -12.77 18.09 -15.51
C LYS A 103 -11.36 17.63 -15.87
N SER A 104 -10.60 17.08 -14.91
CA SER A 104 -9.24 16.59 -15.19
C SER A 104 -9.24 15.28 -15.98
N MET A 105 -10.27 14.43 -15.79
CA MET A 105 -10.44 13.20 -16.59
C MET A 105 -10.93 13.48 -18.02
N THR A 106 -11.74 14.52 -18.23
CA THR A 106 -12.15 14.95 -19.59
C THR A 106 -10.96 15.53 -20.36
N ASN A 107 -10.04 16.23 -19.67
CA ASN A 107 -8.79 16.68 -20.27
C ASN A 107 -7.88 15.51 -20.64
N LEU A 108 -7.89 14.41 -19.85
CA LEU A 108 -7.17 13.18 -20.21
C LEU A 108 -7.68 12.53 -21.49
N SER A 109 -8.98 12.57 -21.75
CA SER A 109 -9.53 12.06 -23.00
C SER A 109 -9.06 12.91 -24.19
N SER A 110 -9.00 14.22 -24.06
CA SER A 110 -8.44 15.11 -25.10
C SER A 110 -6.93 14.91 -25.27
N ASP A 111 -6.18 14.71 -24.18
CA ASP A 111 -4.77 14.42 -24.23
C ASP A 111 -4.48 13.08 -24.93
N THR A 112 -5.28 12.03 -24.64
CA THR A 112 -5.12 10.73 -25.32
C THR A 112 -5.45 10.80 -26.81
N TYR A 113 -6.40 11.65 -27.22
CA TYR A 113 -6.65 11.92 -28.64
C TYR A 113 -5.51 12.71 -29.28
N SER A 114 -4.99 13.71 -28.61
CA SER A 114 -3.85 14.48 -29.08
C SER A 114 -2.60 13.60 -29.22
N ILE A 115 -2.32 12.74 -28.24
CA ILE A 115 -1.21 11.78 -28.25
C ILE A 115 -1.41 10.76 -29.38
N ALA A 116 -2.61 10.24 -29.58
CA ALA A 116 -2.90 9.33 -30.69
C ALA A 116 -2.69 9.99 -32.05
N HIS A 117 -3.03 11.26 -32.18
CA HIS A 117 -2.79 12.03 -33.40
C HIS A 117 -1.29 12.31 -33.64
N PHE A 118 -0.52 12.48 -32.57
CA PHE A 118 0.95 12.54 -32.64
C PHE A 118 1.55 11.18 -33.04
N THR A 119 0.98 10.07 -32.57
CA THR A 119 1.44 8.71 -32.92
C THR A 119 1.25 8.40 -34.40
N GLU A 120 0.20 8.92 -35.02
CA GLU A 120 -0.02 8.80 -36.48
C GLU A 120 1.00 9.59 -37.31
N LYS A 121 1.56 10.68 -36.75
CA LYS A 121 2.59 11.52 -37.40
C LYS A 121 4.04 11.13 -37.02
N SER A 122 4.25 10.63 -35.81
CA SER A 122 5.55 10.15 -35.33
C SER A 122 5.53 8.62 -35.26
N MET A 123 6.63 7.97 -35.66
CA MET A 123 6.74 6.50 -35.55
C MET A 123 6.76 5.96 -34.10
N SER A 124 6.59 6.83 -33.09
CA SER A 124 6.64 6.44 -31.67
C SER A 124 5.28 5.90 -31.20
N LYS A 125 5.29 4.78 -30.52
CA LYS A 125 4.12 4.13 -29.92
C LYS A 125 3.99 4.59 -28.47
N HIS A 126 2.81 5.12 -28.10
CA HIS A 126 2.55 5.66 -26.76
C HIS A 126 1.69 4.71 -25.93
N VAL A 127 1.88 4.78 -24.61
CA VAL A 127 1.10 4.02 -23.59
C VAL A 127 0.68 4.98 -22.49
N LEU A 128 -0.54 4.87 -22.01
CA LEU A 128 -1.00 5.58 -20.81
C LEU A 128 -0.96 4.63 -19.61
N ILE A 129 -0.19 4.99 -18.58
CA ILE A 129 -0.17 4.29 -17.29
C ILE A 129 -0.99 5.12 -16.30
N MET A 130 -2.04 4.50 -15.75
CA MET A 130 -2.88 5.06 -14.69
C MET A 130 -2.62 4.32 -13.39
N ASP A 131 -1.87 4.94 -12.49
CA ASP A 131 -1.56 4.34 -11.19
C ASP A 131 -2.59 4.71 -10.12
N GLU A 132 -2.70 3.91 -9.08
CA GLU A 132 -3.61 4.08 -7.93
C GLU A 132 -5.08 4.30 -8.32
N VAL A 133 -5.58 3.54 -9.30
CA VAL A 133 -6.99 3.69 -9.76
C VAL A 133 -8.03 3.32 -8.69
N ASP A 134 -7.63 2.65 -7.63
CA ASP A 134 -8.44 2.41 -6.42
C ASP A 134 -8.67 3.70 -5.61
N GLY A 135 -7.78 4.68 -5.66
CA GLY A 135 -7.97 5.99 -5.05
C GLY A 135 -9.15 6.77 -5.63
N VAL A 136 -9.42 6.64 -6.94
CA VAL A 136 -10.60 7.24 -7.60
C VAL A 136 -11.90 6.50 -7.25
N ALA A 137 -11.79 5.30 -6.69
CA ALA A 137 -12.92 4.48 -6.32
C ALA A 137 -13.57 4.89 -4.97
N GLY A 138 -13.12 5.94 -4.29
CA GLY A 138 -13.67 6.46 -3.03
C GLY A 138 -15.17 6.79 -3.10
N ASN A 139 -15.81 6.95 -1.94
CA ASN A 139 -17.27 7.11 -1.85
C ASN A 139 -17.78 8.43 -2.45
N GLU A 140 -16.94 9.45 -2.53
CA GLU A 140 -17.31 10.78 -3.04
C GLU A 140 -17.27 10.87 -4.57
N ASP A 141 -16.51 10.01 -5.26
CA ASP A 141 -16.31 10.04 -6.70
C ASP A 141 -17.09 8.95 -7.44
N ARG A 142 -18.42 9.04 -7.45
CA ARG A 142 -19.27 8.07 -8.21
C ARG A 142 -19.01 8.06 -9.72
N GLY A 143 -18.39 9.10 -10.27
CA GLY A 143 -18.16 9.27 -11.71
C GLY A 143 -16.78 8.78 -12.21
N GLY A 144 -15.75 8.78 -11.39
CA GLY A 144 -14.36 8.63 -11.85
C GLY A 144 -14.07 7.28 -12.55
N VAL A 145 -14.53 6.17 -11.98
CA VAL A 145 -14.33 4.85 -12.61
C VAL A 145 -15.15 4.69 -13.90
N GLN A 146 -16.36 5.28 -13.97
CA GLN A 146 -17.16 5.24 -15.19
C GLN A 146 -16.51 6.06 -16.31
N GLU A 147 -15.91 7.20 -15.95
CA GLU A 147 -15.18 8.03 -16.90
C GLU A 147 -13.93 7.30 -17.41
N LEU A 148 -13.19 6.60 -16.51
CA LEU A 148 -12.06 5.77 -16.90
C LEU A 148 -12.49 4.64 -17.86
N ILE A 149 -13.61 3.97 -17.60
CA ILE A 149 -14.17 2.96 -18.52
C ILE A 149 -14.53 3.60 -19.87
N SER A 150 -15.09 4.79 -19.87
CA SER A 150 -15.42 5.55 -21.08
C SER A 150 -14.16 5.92 -21.86
N LEU A 151 -13.11 6.36 -21.16
CA LEU A 151 -11.79 6.63 -21.73
C LEU A 151 -11.19 5.37 -22.38
N ILE A 152 -11.18 4.23 -21.69
CA ILE A 152 -10.67 2.96 -22.21
C ILE A 152 -11.40 2.56 -23.51
N LYS A 153 -12.72 2.67 -23.55
CA LYS A 153 -13.52 2.32 -24.73
C LYS A 153 -13.18 3.19 -25.94
N ARG A 154 -12.94 4.48 -25.72
CA ARG A 154 -12.64 5.46 -26.76
C ARG A 154 -11.15 5.51 -27.11
N SER A 155 -10.26 5.04 -26.24
CA SER A 155 -8.81 5.16 -26.41
C SER A 155 -8.33 4.53 -27.71
N ARG A 156 -7.38 5.22 -28.36
CA ARG A 156 -6.61 4.76 -29.52
C ARG A 156 -5.18 4.37 -29.15
N ILE A 157 -4.84 4.45 -27.87
CA ILE A 157 -3.57 4.02 -27.29
C ILE A 157 -3.82 2.99 -26.18
N PRO A 158 -2.90 2.05 -25.92
CA PRO A 158 -3.03 1.11 -24.81
C PRO A 158 -3.04 1.83 -23.47
N VAL A 159 -3.90 1.37 -22.56
CA VAL A 159 -4.03 1.90 -21.20
C VAL A 159 -3.64 0.81 -20.22
N ILE A 160 -2.73 1.10 -19.31
CA ILE A 160 -2.35 0.20 -18.20
C ILE A 160 -2.87 0.81 -16.89
N CYS A 161 -3.82 0.15 -16.27
CA CYS A 161 -4.38 0.53 -14.99
C CYS A 161 -3.71 -0.27 -13.88
N ILE A 162 -3.36 0.38 -12.76
CA ILE A 162 -2.70 -0.26 -11.62
C ILE A 162 -3.54 -0.01 -10.36
N CYS A 163 -3.84 -1.08 -9.60
CA CYS A 163 -4.56 -1.00 -8.34
C CYS A 163 -3.94 -1.91 -7.28
N ASN A 164 -4.19 -1.61 -6.00
CA ASN A 164 -3.81 -2.45 -4.88
C ASN A 164 -4.93 -3.40 -4.49
N ASP A 165 -6.17 -2.90 -4.40
CA ASP A 165 -7.34 -3.72 -4.05
C ASP A 165 -8.24 -3.98 -5.27
N ARG A 166 -8.22 -5.24 -5.72
CA ARG A 166 -9.11 -5.71 -6.79
C ARG A 166 -10.52 -6.03 -6.29
N GLN A 167 -10.70 -6.26 -5.00
CA GLN A 167 -11.99 -6.70 -4.46
C GLN A 167 -13.00 -5.55 -4.36
N HIS A 168 -12.54 -4.31 -4.38
CA HIS A 168 -13.38 -3.15 -4.35
C HIS A 168 -14.43 -3.19 -5.48
N LYS A 169 -15.70 -2.95 -5.15
CA LYS A 169 -16.85 -3.11 -6.08
C LYS A 169 -16.68 -2.37 -7.41
N LYS A 170 -16.11 -1.16 -7.38
CA LYS A 170 -15.90 -0.32 -8.56
C LYS A 170 -14.77 -0.86 -9.44
N ILE A 171 -13.68 -1.39 -8.84
CA ILE A 171 -12.57 -2.01 -9.57
C ILE A 171 -13.01 -3.31 -10.24
N ARG A 172 -13.94 -4.07 -9.64
CA ARG A 172 -14.55 -5.23 -10.30
C ARG A 172 -15.26 -4.85 -11.60
N SER A 173 -15.90 -3.70 -11.64
CA SER A 173 -16.55 -3.18 -12.86
C SER A 173 -15.52 -2.83 -13.92
N LEU A 174 -14.41 -2.19 -13.55
CA LEU A 174 -13.29 -1.86 -14.43
C LEU A 174 -12.62 -3.12 -15.00
N ALA A 175 -12.41 -4.15 -14.16
CA ALA A 175 -11.78 -5.41 -14.55
C ALA A 175 -12.49 -6.14 -15.70
N ASN A 176 -13.80 -5.91 -15.88
CA ASN A 176 -14.56 -6.47 -17.01
C ASN A 176 -14.16 -5.89 -18.37
N TYR A 177 -13.50 -4.73 -18.38
CA TYR A 177 -13.06 -4.02 -19.60
C TYR A 177 -11.54 -4.09 -19.81
N CYS A 178 -10.81 -4.75 -18.88
CA CYS A 178 -9.37 -4.83 -18.90
C CYS A 178 -8.89 -6.28 -18.94
N TYR A 179 -7.71 -6.51 -19.52
CA TYR A 179 -6.97 -7.75 -19.38
C TYR A 179 -6.44 -7.83 -17.94
N ASP A 180 -6.99 -8.72 -17.12
CA ASP A 180 -6.72 -8.84 -15.69
C ASP A 180 -5.43 -9.60 -15.41
N LEU A 181 -4.41 -8.91 -14.94
CA LEU A 181 -3.09 -9.45 -14.56
C LEU A 181 -2.90 -9.32 -13.05
N ARG A 182 -2.99 -10.45 -12.36
CA ARG A 182 -2.86 -10.50 -10.91
C ARG A 182 -1.42 -10.76 -10.49
N PHE A 183 -0.83 -9.76 -9.86
CA PHE A 183 0.49 -9.87 -9.26
C PHE A 183 0.35 -10.46 -7.85
N TYR A 184 1.12 -11.49 -7.59
CA TYR A 184 1.20 -12.13 -6.28
C TYR A 184 2.48 -11.72 -5.56
N ARG A 185 2.47 -11.84 -4.23
CA ARG A 185 3.66 -11.63 -3.41
C ARG A 185 4.75 -12.61 -3.84
N PRO A 186 5.99 -12.16 -4.03
CA PRO A 186 7.10 -13.05 -4.31
C PRO A 186 7.37 -13.97 -3.11
N ASN A 187 7.97 -15.12 -3.36
CA ASN A 187 8.37 -16.03 -2.29
C ASN A 187 9.52 -15.42 -1.47
N ILE A 188 9.58 -15.75 -0.17
CA ILE A 188 10.63 -15.30 0.75
C ILE A 188 12.02 -15.56 0.19
N VAL A 189 12.25 -16.73 -0.43
CA VAL A 189 13.53 -17.09 -1.03
C VAL A 189 13.93 -16.15 -2.16
N GLN A 190 12.98 -15.74 -3.00
CA GLN A 190 13.23 -14.81 -4.10
C GLN A 190 13.58 -13.41 -3.61
N ILE A 191 12.86 -12.93 -2.57
CA ILE A 191 13.15 -11.64 -1.95
C ILE A 191 14.51 -11.69 -1.27
N ARG A 192 14.80 -12.75 -0.51
CA ARG A 192 16.10 -12.95 0.16
C ARG A 192 17.26 -12.88 -0.81
N THR A 193 17.17 -13.58 -1.94
CA THR A 193 18.23 -13.56 -2.96
C THR A 193 18.47 -12.14 -3.48
N ALA A 194 17.42 -11.38 -3.74
CA ALA A 194 17.55 -10.00 -4.16
C ALA A 194 18.15 -9.10 -3.05
N MET A 195 17.74 -9.29 -1.80
CA MET A 195 18.27 -8.53 -0.65
C MET A 195 19.75 -8.83 -0.40
N LEU A 196 20.17 -10.11 -0.50
CA LEU A 196 21.57 -10.49 -0.37
C LEU A 196 22.42 -9.82 -1.46
N ALA A 197 21.97 -9.77 -2.71
CA ALA A 197 22.68 -9.08 -3.78
C ALA A 197 22.82 -7.57 -3.52
N ILE A 198 21.82 -6.94 -2.88
CA ILE A 198 21.89 -5.53 -2.47
C ILE A 198 22.91 -5.37 -1.34
N LEU A 199 22.86 -6.21 -0.31
CA LEU A 199 23.78 -6.17 0.83
C LEU A 199 25.24 -6.40 0.41
N GLU A 200 25.50 -7.25 -0.56
CA GLU A 200 26.84 -7.45 -1.14
C GLU A 200 27.33 -6.18 -1.83
N ARG A 201 26.49 -5.50 -2.60
CA ARG A 201 26.83 -4.22 -3.25
C ARG A 201 27.15 -3.11 -2.25
N GLU A 202 26.51 -3.15 -1.09
CA GLU A 202 26.76 -2.19 0.01
C GLU A 202 27.87 -2.64 0.98
N ASN A 203 28.56 -3.77 0.70
CA ASN A 203 29.60 -4.35 1.55
C ASN A 203 29.13 -4.70 2.98
N VAL A 204 27.85 -4.96 3.17
CA VAL A 204 27.29 -5.38 4.47
C VAL A 204 27.33 -6.89 4.57
N ARG A 205 28.39 -7.43 5.20
CA ARG A 205 28.64 -8.88 5.29
C ARG A 205 28.19 -9.54 6.62
N HIS A 206 27.68 -8.77 7.55
CA HIS A 206 27.46 -9.25 8.93
C HIS A 206 26.03 -9.71 9.22
N MET A 207 25.13 -9.66 8.22
CA MET A 207 23.73 -9.99 8.46
C MET A 207 23.48 -11.49 8.24
N LYS A 208 22.92 -12.16 9.26
CA LYS A 208 22.50 -13.56 9.15
C LYS A 208 21.26 -13.70 8.28
N GLN A 209 21.16 -14.80 7.53
CA GLN A 209 20.00 -15.07 6.66
C GLN A 209 18.68 -15.15 7.42
N GLU A 210 18.71 -15.66 8.65
CA GLU A 210 17.55 -15.76 9.54
C GLU A 210 16.93 -14.40 9.84
N VAL A 211 17.78 -13.39 10.09
CA VAL A 211 17.35 -12.01 10.35
C VAL A 211 16.73 -11.38 9.11
N ILE A 212 17.30 -11.65 7.93
CA ILE A 212 16.73 -11.16 6.66
C ILE A 212 15.35 -11.77 6.43
N ASP A 213 15.18 -13.06 6.70
CA ASP A 213 13.90 -13.73 6.57
C ASP A 213 12.84 -13.19 7.53
N GLU A 214 13.23 -12.93 8.77
CA GLU A 214 12.38 -12.32 9.79
C GLU A 214 11.91 -10.92 9.34
N ILE A 215 12.82 -10.10 8.81
CA ILE A 215 12.49 -8.78 8.27
C ILE A 215 11.53 -8.90 7.07
N ILE A 216 11.76 -9.85 6.15
CA ILE A 216 10.89 -10.08 5.00
C ILE A 216 9.48 -10.48 5.44
N GLN A 217 9.35 -11.36 6.43
CA GLN A 217 8.08 -11.79 6.99
C GLN A 217 7.36 -10.63 7.68
N THR A 218 8.06 -9.88 8.50
CA THR A 218 7.54 -8.69 9.20
C THR A 218 7.03 -7.64 8.22
N CYS A 219 7.73 -7.43 7.11
CA CYS A 219 7.31 -6.53 6.03
C CYS A 219 6.22 -7.12 5.11
N ASN A 220 5.63 -8.27 5.44
CA ASN A 220 4.62 -8.93 4.61
C ASN A 220 5.05 -9.12 3.15
N GLN A 221 6.32 -9.42 2.91
CA GLN A 221 6.88 -9.62 1.56
C GLN A 221 6.76 -8.38 0.64
N ASP A 222 6.63 -7.20 1.22
CA ASP A 222 6.73 -5.92 0.50
C ASP A 222 8.21 -5.60 0.26
N ILE A 223 8.63 -5.59 -1.01
CA ILE A 223 10.03 -5.38 -1.39
C ILE A 223 10.51 -3.98 -1.01
N ARG A 224 9.67 -2.96 -1.22
CA ARG A 224 10.01 -1.56 -0.92
C ARG A 224 10.22 -1.37 0.57
N GLN A 225 9.31 -1.89 1.38
CA GLN A 225 9.40 -1.82 2.83
C GLN A 225 10.58 -2.64 3.36
N THR A 226 10.85 -3.82 2.79
CA THR A 226 12.00 -4.65 3.15
C THR A 226 13.32 -3.93 2.92
N ILE A 227 13.51 -3.28 1.76
CA ILE A 227 14.73 -2.50 1.47
C ILE A 227 14.87 -1.35 2.47
N HIS A 228 13.77 -0.66 2.79
CA HIS A 228 13.79 0.44 3.76
C HIS A 228 14.16 -0.03 5.16
N SER A 229 13.57 -1.14 5.61
CA SER A 229 13.85 -1.74 6.93
C SER A 229 15.30 -2.25 7.02
N LEU A 230 15.81 -2.88 5.96
CA LEU A 230 17.22 -3.29 5.89
C LEU A 230 18.17 -2.09 5.96
N ASN A 231 17.85 -0.99 5.28
CA ASN A 231 18.64 0.23 5.35
C ASN A 231 18.68 0.82 6.76
N LEU A 232 17.54 0.88 7.45
CA LEU A 232 17.47 1.32 8.85
C LEU A 232 18.30 0.41 9.76
N TRP A 233 18.24 -0.89 9.55
CA TRP A 233 19.00 -1.87 10.32
C TRP A 233 20.51 -1.71 10.15
N THR A 234 20.98 -1.44 8.93
CA THR A 234 22.40 -1.23 8.64
C THR A 234 22.93 0.09 9.20
N ILE A 235 22.10 1.14 9.28
CA ILE A 235 22.49 2.44 9.85
C ILE A 235 22.63 2.37 11.38
N GLN A 236 21.76 1.62 12.05
CA GLN A 236 21.77 1.49 13.52
C GLN A 236 22.96 0.68 14.06
N GLY A 237 23.77 0.09 13.20
CA GLY A 237 24.98 -0.64 13.56
C GLY A 237 24.70 -1.92 14.36
N SER A 238 25.50 -2.92 14.16
CA SER A 238 25.41 -4.31 14.60
C SER A 238 25.36 -4.57 16.13
N GLN A 239 24.95 -3.62 16.94
CA GLN A 239 24.90 -3.78 18.41
C GLN A 239 23.53 -4.16 18.98
N THR A 240 22.47 -4.24 18.18
CA THR A 240 21.15 -4.59 18.71
C THR A 240 20.70 -5.96 18.20
N ASN A 241 20.98 -6.97 19.00
CA ASN A 241 20.34 -8.27 18.94
C ASN A 241 18.82 -8.14 18.90
N SER A 242 18.13 -8.90 18.01
CA SER A 242 16.72 -9.32 18.04
C SER A 242 15.63 -8.31 18.48
N SER A 243 15.96 -7.25 19.20
CA SER A 243 14.99 -6.24 19.69
C SER A 243 14.53 -5.27 18.61
N ALA A 244 15.36 -4.96 17.62
CA ALA A 244 14.98 -4.05 16.52
C ALA A 244 14.02 -4.73 15.52
N ALA A 245 14.21 -6.03 15.24
CA ALA A 245 13.26 -6.81 14.45
C ALA A 245 11.90 -6.89 15.15
N LYS A 246 11.90 -7.09 16.48
CA LYS A 246 10.69 -7.06 17.31
C LYS A 246 9.99 -5.69 17.36
N MET A 247 10.73 -4.58 17.24
CA MET A 247 10.14 -3.24 17.13
C MET A 247 9.42 -3.04 15.81
N ILE A 248 9.98 -3.55 14.70
CA ILE A 248 9.33 -3.48 13.37
C ILE A 248 8.10 -4.38 13.35
N GLU A 249 8.18 -5.58 13.93
CA GLU A 249 7.07 -6.52 14.04
C GLU A 249 5.87 -5.95 14.78
N LYS A 250 6.11 -5.22 15.89
CA LYS A 250 5.05 -4.56 16.67
C LYS A 250 4.27 -3.51 15.85
N ASN A 251 4.93 -2.79 14.95
CA ASN A 251 4.30 -1.69 14.21
C ASN A 251 3.50 -2.14 12.98
N VAL A 252 3.76 -3.32 12.43
CA VAL A 252 3.17 -3.76 11.15
C VAL A 252 1.94 -4.65 11.33
N ASN A 253 1.88 -5.43 12.41
CA ASN A 253 0.84 -6.44 12.61
C ASN A 253 -0.14 -6.16 13.77
N SER A 254 0.02 -5.04 14.47
CA SER A 254 -0.82 -4.75 15.63
C SER A 254 -2.22 -4.33 15.18
N ASN A 255 -3.23 -5.11 15.53
CA ASN A 255 -4.63 -4.71 15.38
C ASN A 255 -4.96 -3.66 16.46
N PRO A 256 -5.68 -2.55 16.16
CA PRO A 256 -6.08 -1.55 17.14
C PRO A 256 -6.74 -2.16 18.38
N PHE A 257 -7.53 -3.20 18.21
CA PHE A 257 -8.19 -3.91 19.31
C PHE A 257 -7.20 -4.67 20.21
N GLU A 258 -6.14 -5.24 19.65
CA GLU A 258 -5.08 -5.89 20.45
C GLU A 258 -4.27 -4.86 21.23
N LEU A 259 -3.97 -3.72 20.62
CA LEU A 259 -3.29 -2.61 21.29
C LEU A 259 -4.16 -2.03 22.42
N CYS A 260 -5.45 -1.88 22.20
CA CYS A 260 -6.39 -1.50 23.24
C CYS A 260 -6.39 -2.51 24.40
N ARG A 261 -6.45 -3.82 24.11
CA ARG A 261 -6.35 -4.88 25.13
C ARG A 261 -5.04 -4.82 25.89
N LEU A 262 -3.94 -4.57 25.19
CA LEU A 262 -2.60 -4.41 25.78
C LEU A 262 -2.56 -3.19 26.72
N SER A 263 -3.25 -2.10 26.39
CA SER A 263 -3.32 -0.89 27.22
C SER A 263 -3.92 -1.15 28.60
N PHE A 264 -4.80 -2.14 28.72
CA PHE A 264 -5.41 -2.56 29.99
C PHE A 264 -4.75 -3.78 30.62
N SER A 265 -3.62 -4.26 30.09
CA SER A 265 -2.93 -5.42 30.63
C SER A 265 -1.80 -5.06 31.60
N ASP A 266 -1.48 -5.97 32.54
CA ASP A 266 -0.35 -5.82 33.44
C ASP A 266 0.99 -5.74 32.71
N GLU A 267 1.07 -6.24 31.48
CA GLU A 267 2.27 -6.19 30.64
C GLU A 267 2.70 -4.75 30.31
N LEU A 268 1.75 -3.85 30.12
CA LEU A 268 2.03 -2.45 29.83
C LEU A 268 2.68 -1.73 31.03
N ARG A 269 2.38 -2.19 32.24
CA ARG A 269 2.91 -1.57 33.47
C ARG A 269 4.43 -1.59 33.53
N SER A 270 5.04 -2.67 33.03
CA SER A 270 6.50 -2.87 33.02
C SER A 270 7.22 -2.18 31.86
N LYS A 271 6.47 -1.68 30.86
CA LYS A 271 7.05 -1.06 29.67
C LYS A 271 7.48 0.39 29.90
N SER A 272 8.46 0.83 29.11
CA SER A 272 8.95 2.21 29.14
C SER A 272 7.89 3.21 28.67
N LEU A 273 8.05 4.49 29.03
CA LEU A 273 7.14 5.56 28.56
C LEU A 273 7.10 5.66 27.03
N THR A 274 8.21 5.40 26.35
CA THR A 274 8.29 5.42 24.90
C THR A 274 7.41 4.32 24.29
N GLU A 275 7.51 3.08 24.80
CA GLU A 275 6.68 1.98 24.33
C GLU A 275 5.18 2.18 24.60
N LYS A 276 4.84 2.87 25.69
CA LYS A 276 3.46 3.27 26.00
C LYS A 276 2.96 4.33 25.02
N SER A 277 3.82 5.29 24.68
CA SER A 277 3.50 6.33 23.70
C SER A 277 3.29 5.75 22.30
N ASP A 278 4.04 4.71 21.91
CA ASP A 278 3.92 4.07 20.60
C ASP A 278 2.52 3.47 20.36
N ILE A 279 1.86 3.00 21.42
CA ILE A 279 0.47 2.51 21.35
C ILE A 279 -0.50 3.62 20.96
N PHE A 280 -0.34 4.82 21.56
CA PHE A 280 -1.13 5.98 21.21
C PHE A 280 -0.87 6.43 19.77
N PHE A 281 0.41 6.51 19.36
CA PHE A 281 0.80 6.95 18.03
C PHE A 281 0.49 5.96 16.91
N TYR A 282 0.06 4.75 17.24
CA TYR A 282 -0.46 3.82 16.23
C TYR A 282 -1.68 4.41 15.50
N ASP A 283 -2.62 4.97 16.26
CA ASP A 283 -3.74 5.75 15.74
C ASP A 283 -4.22 6.73 16.82
N TYR A 284 -3.68 7.94 16.77
CA TYR A 284 -3.96 9.00 17.77
C TYR A 284 -5.41 9.49 17.78
N GLN A 285 -6.23 9.11 16.77
CA GLN A 285 -7.66 9.43 16.74
C GLN A 285 -8.51 8.28 17.30
N LEU A 286 -8.17 7.04 16.98
CA LEU A 286 -8.97 5.89 17.35
C LEU A 286 -8.64 5.36 18.76
N MET A 287 -7.37 5.37 19.16
CA MET A 287 -6.94 4.82 20.45
C MET A 287 -7.59 5.51 21.66
N PRO A 288 -7.70 6.86 21.73
CA PRO A 288 -8.43 7.52 22.80
C PRO A 288 -9.88 7.06 22.95
N LEU A 289 -10.58 6.91 21.81
CA LEU A 289 -11.98 6.47 21.79
C LEU A 289 -12.13 5.03 22.28
N LEU A 290 -11.23 4.13 21.87
CA LEU A 290 -11.23 2.74 22.33
C LEU A 290 -10.97 2.63 23.84
N ILE A 291 -10.09 3.46 24.38
CA ILE A 291 -9.82 3.49 25.82
C ILE A 291 -11.03 4.05 26.56
N GLN A 292 -11.63 5.15 26.08
CA GLN A 292 -12.81 5.75 26.65
C GLN A 292 -14.01 4.78 26.72
N GLU A 293 -14.20 3.96 25.68
CA GLU A 293 -15.28 2.97 25.66
C GLU A 293 -15.07 1.82 26.65
N ASN A 294 -13.80 1.41 26.89
CA ASN A 294 -13.51 0.18 27.62
C ASN A 294 -13.05 0.39 29.06
N TYR A 295 -12.63 1.59 29.50
CA TYR A 295 -12.05 1.79 30.84
C TYR A 295 -13.02 1.45 31.98
N LEU A 296 -14.32 1.62 31.81
CA LEU A 296 -15.32 1.28 32.81
C LEU A 296 -15.42 -0.22 33.10
N GLN A 297 -15.05 -1.06 32.13
CA GLN A 297 -15.13 -2.52 32.24
C GLN A 297 -13.86 -3.12 32.86
N CYS A 298 -12.82 -2.32 33.06
CA CYS A 298 -11.56 -2.79 33.61
C CYS A 298 -11.63 -2.94 35.12
N GLN A 299 -11.16 -4.07 35.61
CA GLN A 299 -11.00 -4.36 37.04
C GLN A 299 -9.50 -4.44 37.36
N PRO A 300 -8.87 -3.32 37.77
CA PRO A 300 -7.45 -3.33 38.09
C PRO A 300 -7.19 -4.12 39.36
N HIS A 301 -6.08 -4.85 39.40
CA HIS A 301 -5.61 -5.55 40.59
C HIS A 301 -4.54 -4.73 41.30
N LEU A 302 -4.70 -4.47 42.61
CA LEU A 302 -3.67 -3.87 43.43
C LEU A 302 -2.61 -4.95 43.78
N SER A 303 -1.43 -4.80 43.20
CA SER A 303 -0.26 -5.58 43.60
C SER A 303 0.53 -4.78 44.65
N SER A 304 0.23 -4.95 45.92
CA SER A 304 1.13 -4.55 46.97
C SER A 304 1.86 -5.82 47.47
N SER A 305 3.19 -5.80 47.34
CA SER A 305 4.10 -6.83 47.91
C SER A 305 3.78 -8.31 47.57
N GLY A 306 3.38 -8.61 46.32
CA GLY A 306 3.30 -10.01 45.85
C GLY A 306 1.96 -10.73 46.07
N GLU A 307 1.04 -10.19 46.83
CA GLU A 307 -0.33 -10.73 46.96
C GLU A 307 -1.33 -9.93 46.14
N LYS A 308 -2.10 -10.61 45.29
CA LYS A 308 -3.23 -10.03 44.56
C LYS A 308 -4.41 -9.81 45.52
N ARG A 309 -4.52 -8.61 46.07
CA ARG A 309 -5.69 -8.23 46.89
C ARG A 309 -6.83 -7.79 45.98
N LYS A 310 -8.03 -8.28 46.23
CA LYS A 310 -9.25 -7.72 45.64
C LYS A 310 -9.43 -6.27 46.13
N MET A 311 -9.66 -5.38 45.18
CA MET A 311 -9.95 -3.99 45.45
C MET A 311 -11.33 -3.82 46.08
N THR A 312 -11.45 -2.85 46.98
CA THR A 312 -12.78 -2.46 47.49
C THR A 312 -13.52 -1.62 46.44
N ASP A 313 -14.84 -1.64 46.47
CA ASP A 313 -15.69 -0.88 45.55
C ASP A 313 -15.36 0.63 45.61
N LEU A 314 -15.03 1.14 46.78
CA LEU A 314 -14.62 2.54 46.97
C LEU A 314 -13.29 2.86 46.26
N GLU A 315 -12.29 2.00 46.42
CA GLU A 315 -11.01 2.16 45.74
C GLU A 315 -11.18 2.10 44.22
N HIS A 316 -12.03 1.20 43.73
CA HIS A 316 -12.36 1.08 42.31
C HIS A 316 -13.01 2.36 41.77
N LEU A 317 -14.00 2.89 42.45
CA LEU A 317 -14.67 4.14 42.08
C LEU A 317 -13.72 5.33 42.08
N GLN A 318 -12.79 5.40 43.04
CA GLN A 318 -11.77 6.45 43.08
C GLN A 318 -10.81 6.40 41.88
N LEU A 319 -10.45 5.17 41.43
CA LEU A 319 -9.61 5.02 40.23
C LEU A 319 -10.37 5.35 38.94
N LEU A 320 -11.64 4.95 38.86
CA LEU A 320 -12.51 5.32 37.74
C LEU A 320 -12.70 6.82 37.63
N SER A 321 -12.90 7.52 38.74
CA SER A 321 -13.01 8.98 38.78
C SER A 321 -11.72 9.63 38.27
N LYS A 322 -10.54 9.18 38.72
CA LYS A 322 -9.26 9.70 38.23
C LYS A 322 -9.06 9.42 36.75
N ALA A 323 -9.45 8.24 36.26
CA ALA A 323 -9.35 7.91 34.85
C ALA A 323 -10.28 8.79 34.00
N ALA A 324 -11.50 9.04 34.46
CA ALA A 324 -12.45 9.94 33.79
C ALA A 324 -11.90 11.37 33.70
N ASP A 325 -11.28 11.87 34.77
CA ASP A 325 -10.64 13.19 34.77
C ASP A 325 -9.49 13.29 33.75
N GLN A 326 -8.66 12.23 33.63
CA GLN A 326 -7.57 12.19 32.67
C GLN A 326 -8.09 12.11 31.23
N ILE A 327 -9.11 11.28 30.98
CA ILE A 327 -9.74 11.17 29.63
C ILE A 327 -10.33 12.54 29.24
N SER A 328 -11.04 13.19 30.14
CA SER A 328 -11.58 14.55 29.92
C SER A 328 -10.51 15.58 29.60
N LEU A 329 -9.36 15.52 30.28
CA LEU A 329 -8.21 16.37 29.97
C LEU A 329 -7.64 16.07 28.58
N GLY A 330 -7.57 14.79 28.21
CA GLY A 330 -7.16 14.33 26.89
C GLY A 330 -8.08 14.86 25.78
N ASP A 331 -9.40 14.88 26.00
CA ASP A 331 -10.38 15.43 25.06
C ASP A 331 -10.20 16.94 24.86
N ILE A 332 -9.95 17.69 25.95
CA ILE A 332 -9.66 19.13 25.85
C ILE A 332 -8.40 19.35 25.01
N CYS A 333 -7.32 18.60 25.26
CA CYS A 333 -6.10 18.66 24.46
C CYS A 333 -6.39 18.36 22.98
N SER A 334 -7.18 17.33 22.71
CA SER A 334 -7.59 16.94 21.36
C SER A 334 -8.34 18.07 20.65
N GLN A 335 -9.31 18.69 21.31
CA GLN A 335 -10.02 19.85 20.76
C GLN A 335 -9.07 21.02 20.43
N MET A 336 -8.08 21.28 21.28
CA MET A 336 -7.10 22.34 21.04
C MET A 336 -6.16 22.02 19.88
N ILE A 337 -5.76 20.76 19.72
CA ILE A 337 -4.91 20.30 18.62
C ILE A 337 -5.64 20.45 17.27
N PHE A 338 -6.91 20.03 17.20
CA PHE A 338 -7.70 20.05 15.97
C PHE A 338 -8.51 21.35 15.77
N SER A 339 -8.34 22.33 16.68
CA SER A 339 -8.94 23.66 16.51
C SER A 339 -8.23 24.45 15.39
N ARG A 340 -8.79 25.60 15.02
CA ARG A 340 -8.20 26.51 14.01
C ARG A 340 -6.75 26.92 14.28
N ASN A 341 -6.26 26.79 15.51
CA ASN A 341 -4.89 27.16 15.90
C ASN A 341 -3.87 26.03 15.76
N GLU A 342 -4.30 24.81 15.37
CA GLU A 342 -3.44 23.65 15.11
C GLU A 342 -2.29 23.46 16.11
N SER A 343 -2.61 23.43 17.41
CA SER A 343 -1.63 23.41 18.51
C SER A 343 -1.00 22.02 18.70
N TRP A 344 -0.29 21.53 17.71
CA TRP A 344 0.36 20.19 17.71
C TRP A 344 1.38 19.99 18.85
N SER A 345 1.88 21.08 19.44
CA SER A 345 2.77 21.00 20.61
C SER A 345 2.12 20.38 21.85
N LEU A 346 0.78 20.28 21.88
CA LEU A 346 0.04 19.63 22.96
C LEU A 346 -0.06 18.11 22.84
N LEU A 347 0.32 17.52 21.72
CA LEU A 347 0.22 16.08 21.48
C LEU A 347 0.95 15.23 22.55
N PRO A 348 2.16 15.58 23.05
CA PRO A 348 2.79 14.84 24.14
C PRO A 348 2.01 14.87 25.47
N TYR A 349 1.24 15.92 25.71
CA TYR A 349 0.36 16.01 26.89
C TYR A 349 -0.85 15.10 26.75
N GLN A 350 -1.45 15.01 25.56
CA GLN A 350 -2.54 14.08 25.28
C GLN A 350 -2.09 12.62 25.49
N VAL A 351 -0.89 12.25 25.06
CA VAL A 351 -0.30 10.93 25.30
C VAL A 351 -0.20 10.59 26.80
N ARG A 352 0.12 11.59 27.65
CA ARG A 352 0.25 11.38 29.09
C ARG A 352 -1.09 11.28 29.82
N SER A 353 -2.15 11.83 29.26
CA SER A 353 -3.49 11.78 29.85
C SER A 353 -4.22 10.47 29.56
N MET A 354 -3.67 9.64 28.74
CA MET A 354 -4.11 8.26 28.45
C MET A 354 -3.32 7.25 29.29
#